data_963409f0f3532a75ef63a0184523b6f5
#
_entry.id   963409f0f3532a75ef63a0184523b6f5
#
_cell.length_a   1.000
_cell.length_b   1.000
_cell.length_c   1.000
_cell.angle_alpha   90.00
_cell.angle_beta   90.00
_cell.angle_gamma   90.00
#
_symmetry.space_group_name_H-M   'P 1'
#
loop_
_entity.id
_entity.type
_entity.pdbx_description
1 polymer ?
#
loop_
_entity_poly.entity_id
_entity_poly.type
_entity_poly.pdbx_seq_one_letter_code
_entity_poly.pdbx_strand_id
1 'polypeptide(L)'
;CKAAGASVGDMDAQLNFLLKELSVGYSGLLSTIKSASSVREASNAVLLQFERPANQGQSVQEKRASYGQAYYDKFAGKIQINTPEQEGGCKLKIVDNLTTVNFRSGNMTPKYIVIHYFGALGTAKSVSEYFKTPGIQASAHYALDEGDTIYRCVRDKDIAWHCGANKYKHPECRNSNSIGIEARPSKINRKRVMASDTDWYFEPKVVDNLVWLTKKLMAQYNIPAD
;
A
#
# COMPACT_ATOMS: atom_id res chain seq x y z
N CYS A 1 -0.18 16.07 12.96
CA CYS A 1 -1.25 16.81 12.24
C CYS A 1 -0.72 18.12 11.63
N LYS A 2 -0.07 19.02 12.38
CA LYS A 2 0.44 20.30 11.83
C LYS A 2 1.46 20.11 10.71
N ALA A 3 2.34 19.12 10.80
CA ALA A 3 3.34 18.80 9.76
C ALA A 3 2.74 18.23 8.46
N ALA A 4 1.52 17.69 8.53
CA ALA A 4 0.83 17.10 7.37
C ALA A 4 -0.23 18.05 6.76
N GLY A 5 -0.36 19.30 7.26
CA GLY A 5 -1.37 20.26 6.78
C GLY A 5 -2.82 19.87 7.11
N ALA A 6 -3.03 18.80 7.86
CA ALA A 6 -4.35 18.33 8.27
C ALA A 6 -4.84 19.06 9.52
N SER A 7 -6.16 19.27 9.62
CA SER A 7 -6.79 19.79 10.82
C SER A 7 -6.57 18.84 12.00
N VAL A 8 -6.45 19.40 13.22
CA VAL A 8 -6.39 18.60 14.45
C VAL A 8 -7.66 17.78 14.66
N GLY A 9 -8.77 18.19 14.06
CA GLY A 9 -10.04 17.46 14.09
C GLY A 9 -10.22 16.40 12.99
N ASP A 10 -9.23 16.25 12.09
CA ASP A 10 -9.28 15.24 11.03
C ASP A 10 -8.98 13.86 11.63
N MET A 11 -10.00 13.03 11.73
CA MET A 11 -9.92 11.70 12.33
C MET A 11 -9.01 10.76 11.54
N ASP A 12 -9.06 10.81 10.22
CA ASP A 12 -8.24 9.95 9.37
C ASP A 12 -6.76 10.29 9.51
N ALA A 13 -6.44 11.59 9.58
CA ALA A 13 -5.07 12.04 9.83
C ALA A 13 -4.56 11.61 11.22
N GLN A 14 -5.41 11.63 12.24
CA GLN A 14 -5.07 11.18 13.60
C GLN A 14 -4.83 9.67 13.62
N LEU A 15 -5.71 8.88 13.01
CA LEU A 15 -5.60 7.42 12.97
C LEU A 15 -4.37 6.97 12.17
N ASN A 16 -4.09 7.61 11.04
CA ASN A 16 -2.89 7.33 10.24
C ASN A 16 -1.60 7.67 11.00
N PHE A 17 -1.60 8.79 11.74
CA PHE A 17 -0.47 9.15 12.61
C PHE A 17 -0.26 8.10 13.70
N LEU A 18 -1.33 7.70 14.41
CA LEU A 18 -1.28 6.67 15.44
C LEU A 18 -0.78 5.33 14.89
N LEU A 19 -1.29 4.90 13.73
CA LEU A 19 -0.84 3.65 13.09
C LEU A 19 0.65 3.70 12.73
N LYS A 20 1.14 4.83 12.21
CA LYS A 20 2.56 5.04 11.93
C LYS A 20 3.40 4.98 13.21
N GLU A 21 2.97 5.63 14.29
CA GLU A 21 3.66 5.63 15.56
C GLU A 21 3.74 4.21 16.16
N LEU A 22 2.64 3.47 16.12
CA LEU A 22 2.60 2.07 16.55
C LEU A 22 3.52 1.18 15.70
N SER A 23 3.54 1.38 14.39
CA SER A 23 4.34 0.55 13.47
C SER A 23 5.84 0.77 13.64
N VAL A 24 6.29 1.99 13.93
CA VAL A 24 7.71 2.35 14.03
C VAL A 24 8.24 2.18 15.46
N GLY A 25 7.52 2.70 16.45
CA GLY A 25 7.98 2.74 17.86
C GLY A 25 7.46 1.62 18.74
N TYR A 26 6.37 0.96 18.33
CA TYR A 26 5.62 0.00 19.17
C TYR A 26 5.21 -1.25 18.40
N SER A 27 6.08 -1.79 17.56
CA SER A 27 5.78 -2.96 16.70
C SER A 27 5.33 -4.19 17.49
N GLY A 28 5.90 -4.42 18.67
CA GLY A 28 5.48 -5.50 19.59
C GLY A 28 4.05 -5.32 20.07
N LEU A 29 3.66 -4.09 20.45
CA LEU A 29 2.29 -3.77 20.82
C LEU A 29 1.32 -3.96 19.64
N LEU A 30 1.71 -3.50 18.44
CA LEU A 30 0.89 -3.69 17.25
C LEU A 30 0.65 -5.18 16.95
N SER A 31 1.67 -6.03 17.17
CA SER A 31 1.54 -7.48 17.07
C SER A 31 0.54 -8.03 18.11
N THR A 32 0.66 -7.58 19.37
CA THR A 32 -0.27 -7.96 20.45
C THR A 32 -1.71 -7.57 20.12
N ILE A 33 -1.95 -6.36 19.61
CA ILE A 33 -3.29 -5.90 19.21
C ILE A 33 -3.85 -6.79 18.09
N LYS A 34 -3.03 -7.14 17.09
CA LYS A 34 -3.45 -7.98 15.96
C LYS A 34 -3.76 -9.42 16.35
N SER A 35 -3.11 -9.96 17.38
CA SER A 35 -3.31 -11.32 17.88
C SER A 35 -4.28 -11.41 19.04
N ALA A 36 -4.80 -10.28 19.54
CA ALA A 36 -5.70 -10.23 20.68
C ALA A 36 -6.98 -11.04 20.42
N SER A 37 -7.33 -11.91 21.36
CA SER A 37 -8.52 -12.76 21.31
C SER A 37 -9.81 -12.02 21.70
N SER A 38 -9.68 -10.81 22.26
CA SER A 38 -10.81 -9.99 22.72
C SER A 38 -10.49 -8.50 22.64
N VAL A 39 -11.55 -7.68 22.54
CA VAL A 39 -11.44 -6.21 22.63
C VAL A 39 -10.83 -5.77 23.95
N ARG A 40 -11.12 -6.50 25.05
CA ARG A 40 -10.52 -6.23 26.37
C ARG A 40 -9.00 -6.39 26.33
N GLU A 41 -8.51 -7.47 25.76
CA GLU A 41 -7.07 -7.73 25.63
C GLU A 41 -6.37 -6.65 24.80
N ALA A 42 -6.91 -6.32 23.64
CA ALA A 42 -6.37 -5.25 22.79
C ALA A 42 -6.39 -3.89 23.50
N SER A 43 -7.49 -3.53 24.16
CA SER A 43 -7.64 -2.27 24.90
C SER A 43 -6.66 -2.17 26.07
N ASN A 44 -6.47 -3.27 26.82
CA ASN A 44 -5.51 -3.30 27.91
C ASN A 44 -4.07 -3.21 27.45
N ALA A 45 -3.74 -3.84 26.32
CA ALA A 45 -2.40 -3.70 25.72
C ALA A 45 -2.09 -2.24 25.37
N VAL A 46 -3.03 -1.51 24.74
CA VAL A 46 -2.87 -0.09 24.44
C VAL A 46 -2.72 0.74 25.71
N LEU A 47 -3.59 0.54 26.70
CA LEU A 47 -3.55 1.28 27.96
C LEU A 47 -2.21 1.12 28.68
N LEU A 48 -1.74 -0.14 28.82
CA LEU A 48 -0.59 -0.47 29.66
C LEU A 48 0.76 -0.26 28.97
N GLN A 49 0.82 -0.41 27.65
CA GLN A 49 2.07 -0.37 26.91
C GLN A 49 2.28 0.95 26.12
N PHE A 50 1.22 1.63 25.72
CA PHE A 50 1.29 2.84 24.89
C PHE A 50 0.90 4.10 25.68
N GLU A 51 -0.34 4.21 26.14
CA GLU A 51 -0.85 5.43 26.78
C GLU A 51 -0.30 5.64 28.19
N ARG A 52 -0.14 4.60 28.97
CA ARG A 52 0.44 4.57 30.32
C ARG A 52 -0.06 5.71 31.23
N PRO A 53 -1.38 5.92 31.38
CA PRO A 53 -1.90 6.96 32.26
C PRO A 53 -1.56 6.67 33.74
N ALA A 54 -1.62 7.67 34.59
CA ALA A 54 -1.35 7.51 36.03
C ALA A 54 -2.27 6.47 36.72
N ASN A 55 -3.54 6.38 36.30
CA ASN A 55 -4.48 5.38 36.79
C ASN A 55 -4.66 4.28 35.74
N GLN A 56 -4.16 3.09 36.04
CA GLN A 56 -4.25 1.88 35.19
C GLN A 56 -5.04 0.76 35.91
N GLY A 57 -5.78 1.10 36.95
CA GLY A 57 -6.52 0.15 37.76
C GLY A 57 -7.63 -0.56 36.99
N GLN A 58 -8.15 -1.65 37.61
CA GLN A 58 -9.14 -2.54 36.99
C GLN A 58 -10.38 -1.79 36.50
N SER A 59 -10.90 -0.82 37.23
CA SER A 59 -12.08 -0.06 36.85
C SER A 59 -11.85 0.78 35.56
N VAL A 60 -10.64 1.31 35.39
CA VAL A 60 -10.26 2.03 34.15
C VAL A 60 -10.18 1.06 32.98
N GLN A 61 -9.55 -0.10 33.15
CA GLN A 61 -9.45 -1.14 32.14
C GLN A 61 -10.84 -1.62 31.69
N GLU A 62 -11.74 -1.88 32.62
CA GLU A 62 -13.11 -2.31 32.35
C GLU A 62 -13.92 -1.26 31.60
N LYS A 63 -13.83 -0.01 32.03
CA LYS A 63 -14.53 1.11 31.39
C LYS A 63 -14.04 1.31 29.95
N ARG A 64 -12.74 1.26 29.70
CA ARG A 64 -12.15 1.39 28.35
C ARG A 64 -12.52 0.21 27.46
N ALA A 65 -12.45 -1.02 28.00
CA ALA A 65 -12.83 -2.22 27.26
C ALA A 65 -14.33 -2.18 26.87
N SER A 66 -15.22 -1.67 27.75
CA SER A 66 -16.64 -1.54 27.40
C SER A 66 -16.90 -0.53 26.29
N TYR A 67 -16.18 0.60 26.28
CA TYR A 67 -16.25 1.54 25.16
C TYR A 67 -15.69 0.92 23.87
N GLY A 68 -14.54 0.25 23.95
CA GLY A 68 -13.97 -0.46 22.82
C GLY A 68 -14.93 -1.52 22.25
N GLN A 69 -15.62 -2.27 23.13
CA GLN A 69 -16.62 -3.27 22.73
C GLN A 69 -17.80 -2.62 22.02
N ALA A 70 -18.31 -1.50 22.52
CA ALA A 70 -19.41 -0.80 21.87
C ALA A 70 -19.06 -0.32 20.45
N TYR A 71 -17.82 0.15 20.26
CA TYR A 71 -17.31 0.50 18.92
C TYR A 71 -17.09 -0.75 18.05
N TYR A 72 -16.53 -1.81 18.60
CA TYR A 72 -16.35 -3.08 17.91
C TYR A 72 -17.69 -3.62 17.41
N ASP A 73 -18.70 -3.71 18.28
CA ASP A 73 -20.06 -4.19 17.93
C ASP A 73 -20.71 -3.31 16.85
N LYS A 74 -20.44 -2.00 16.89
CA LYS A 74 -20.96 -1.05 15.91
C LYS A 74 -20.29 -1.18 14.53
N PHE A 75 -19.03 -1.52 14.49
CA PHE A 75 -18.21 -1.44 13.27
C PHE A 75 -17.64 -2.78 12.80
N ALA A 76 -17.37 -3.76 13.67
CA ALA A 76 -16.74 -5.03 13.32
C ALA A 76 -17.52 -5.86 12.29
N GLY A 77 -18.84 -5.77 12.28
CA GLY A 77 -19.67 -6.40 11.24
C GLY A 77 -19.76 -5.59 9.94
N LYS A 78 -19.22 -4.36 9.93
CA LYS A 78 -19.25 -3.45 8.77
C LYS A 78 -17.87 -3.28 8.14
N ILE A 79 -16.81 -3.60 8.88
CA ILE A 79 -15.48 -3.79 8.31
C ILE A 79 -15.44 -5.22 7.78
N GLN A 80 -16.02 -5.43 6.62
CA GLN A 80 -15.63 -6.57 5.81
C GLN A 80 -14.16 -6.32 5.46
N ILE A 81 -13.27 -7.00 6.19
CA ILE A 81 -11.96 -7.32 5.63
C ILE A 81 -12.32 -8.24 4.47
N ASN A 82 -12.56 -7.65 3.32
CA ASN A 82 -12.77 -8.39 2.09
C ASN A 82 -11.49 -9.18 1.84
N THR A 83 -11.46 -10.41 2.32
CA THR A 83 -10.68 -11.45 1.66
C THR A 83 -11.11 -11.42 0.20
N PRO A 84 -10.20 -11.60 -0.79
CA PRO A 84 -10.44 -11.25 -2.20
C PRO A 84 -11.56 -12.02 -2.91
N GLU A 85 -12.46 -12.70 -2.23
CA GLU A 85 -13.40 -13.66 -2.85
C GLU A 85 -14.90 -13.42 -2.66
N GLN A 86 -15.40 -12.37 -1.95
CA GLN A 86 -16.86 -12.20 -1.85
C GLN A 86 -17.35 -10.76 -1.90
N GLU A 87 -18.07 -10.49 -2.98
CA GLU A 87 -19.33 -9.79 -3.23
C GLU A 87 -19.37 -8.26 -3.36
N GLY A 88 -19.85 -7.81 -4.54
CA GLY A 88 -20.65 -6.58 -4.70
C GLY A 88 -19.90 -5.26 -4.91
N GLY A 89 -18.60 -5.22 -4.75
CA GLY A 89 -17.75 -4.08 -5.09
C GLY A 89 -17.19 -4.23 -6.51
N CYS A 90 -17.04 -3.14 -7.21
CA CYS A 90 -16.46 -3.07 -8.55
C CYS A 90 -15.21 -3.98 -8.65
N LYS A 91 -15.32 -5.07 -9.41
CA LYS A 91 -14.31 -6.14 -9.46
C LYS A 91 -13.08 -5.61 -10.17
N LEU A 92 -11.97 -5.46 -9.44
CA LEU A 92 -10.67 -5.11 -10.02
C LEU A 92 -10.38 -6.00 -11.22
N LYS A 93 -10.08 -5.38 -12.35
CA LYS A 93 -9.74 -6.06 -13.60
C LYS A 93 -8.35 -5.66 -14.07
N ILE A 94 -7.60 -6.64 -14.54
CA ILE A 94 -6.36 -6.40 -15.27
C ILE A 94 -6.70 -6.32 -16.76
N VAL A 95 -6.32 -5.22 -17.38
CA VAL A 95 -6.54 -4.97 -18.80
C VAL A 95 -5.19 -4.80 -19.49
N ASP A 96 -4.99 -5.51 -20.58
CA ASP A 96 -3.79 -5.37 -21.40
C ASP A 96 -3.80 -4.04 -22.13
N ASN A 97 -2.79 -3.23 -21.83
CA ASN A 97 -2.43 -2.01 -22.54
C ASN A 97 -0.95 -2.04 -22.88
N LEU A 98 -0.56 -3.12 -23.54
CA LEU A 98 0.83 -3.49 -23.76
C LEU A 98 1.58 -2.45 -24.62
N THR A 99 2.79 -2.12 -24.19
CA THR A 99 3.75 -1.39 -25.02
C THR A 99 4.40 -2.34 -26.03
N THR A 100 4.80 -1.78 -27.17
CA THR A 100 5.61 -2.47 -28.19
C THR A 100 7.06 -2.01 -28.18
N VAL A 101 7.40 -1.06 -27.30
CA VAL A 101 8.72 -0.46 -27.12
C VAL A 101 9.11 -0.41 -25.64
N ASN A 102 10.32 -0.02 -25.32
CA ASN A 102 10.79 0.20 -23.95
C ASN A 102 10.74 -1.04 -23.04
N PHE A 103 10.90 -2.24 -23.62
CA PHE A 103 11.05 -3.49 -22.89
C PHE A 103 11.93 -4.45 -23.70
N ARG A 104 12.31 -5.55 -23.12
CA ARG A 104 12.99 -6.65 -23.80
C ARG A 104 12.14 -7.91 -23.70
N SER A 105 11.87 -8.57 -24.82
CA SER A 105 11.24 -9.88 -24.84
C SER A 105 12.10 -10.92 -24.12
N GLY A 106 11.49 -11.80 -23.36
CA GLY A 106 12.19 -12.81 -22.59
C GLY A 106 11.28 -13.90 -22.05
N ASN A 107 11.87 -14.77 -21.24
CA ASN A 107 11.17 -15.78 -20.45
C ASN A 107 11.58 -15.60 -18.98
N MET A 108 11.29 -14.41 -18.43
CA MET A 108 11.58 -14.09 -17.04
C MET A 108 10.71 -14.94 -16.10
N THR A 109 11.33 -15.46 -15.04
CA THR A 109 10.62 -15.99 -13.88
C THR A 109 10.76 -14.96 -12.76
N PRO A 110 9.68 -14.27 -12.38
CA PRO A 110 9.75 -13.26 -11.34
C PRO A 110 10.12 -13.86 -9.97
N LYS A 111 11.07 -13.23 -9.30
CA LYS A 111 11.46 -13.53 -7.92
C LYS A 111 11.16 -12.40 -6.96
N TYR A 112 10.95 -11.21 -7.47
CA TYR A 112 10.75 -9.98 -6.72
C TYR A 112 9.60 -9.16 -7.29
N ILE A 113 8.97 -8.37 -6.44
CA ILE A 113 8.03 -7.32 -6.82
C ILE A 113 8.64 -5.99 -6.38
N VAL A 114 8.74 -5.03 -7.30
CA VAL A 114 9.25 -3.69 -7.03
C VAL A 114 8.11 -2.70 -7.19
N ILE A 115 7.82 -2.00 -6.12
CA ILE A 115 6.75 -0.99 -6.09
C ILE A 115 7.38 0.37 -6.31
N HIS A 116 6.88 1.08 -7.31
CA HIS A 116 7.25 2.45 -7.65
C HIS A 116 6.04 3.37 -7.52
N TYR A 117 6.29 4.67 -7.57
CA TYR A 117 5.26 5.68 -7.76
C TYR A 117 5.61 6.55 -8.96
N PHE A 118 4.63 7.09 -9.64
CA PHE A 118 4.82 7.79 -10.92
C PHE A 118 5.79 8.99 -10.86
N GLY A 119 5.98 9.60 -9.69
CA GLY A 119 6.73 10.86 -9.56
C GLY A 119 6.07 12.05 -10.26
N ALA A 120 4.81 11.92 -10.66
CA ALA A 120 4.02 12.90 -11.39
C ALA A 120 2.54 12.78 -11.01
N LEU A 121 1.74 13.81 -11.31
CA LEU A 121 0.29 13.75 -11.23
C LEU A 121 -0.23 13.14 -12.55
N GLY A 122 -1.06 12.10 -12.43
CA GLY A 122 -1.61 11.41 -13.60
C GLY A 122 -2.52 10.26 -13.17
N THR A 123 -2.95 9.46 -14.13
CA THR A 123 -3.73 8.23 -13.92
C THR A 123 -2.92 7.02 -14.34
N ALA A 124 -3.32 5.84 -13.90
CA ALA A 124 -2.71 4.59 -14.35
C ALA A 124 -2.76 4.45 -15.88
N LYS A 125 -3.87 4.90 -16.49
CA LYS A 125 -4.01 4.91 -17.94
C LYS A 125 -2.97 5.84 -18.60
N SER A 126 -2.79 7.07 -18.10
CA SER A 126 -1.83 8.01 -18.68
C SER A 126 -0.39 7.49 -18.60
N VAL A 127 -0.01 6.83 -17.50
CA VAL A 127 1.30 6.21 -17.34
C VAL A 127 1.47 5.01 -18.28
N SER A 128 0.43 4.18 -18.42
CA SER A 128 0.48 3.07 -19.37
C SER A 128 0.63 3.52 -20.81
N GLU A 129 0.04 4.65 -21.20
CA GLU A 129 0.25 5.27 -22.52
C GLU A 129 1.64 5.89 -22.64
N TYR A 130 2.16 6.50 -21.58
CA TYR A 130 3.51 7.07 -21.56
C TYR A 130 4.57 6.01 -21.89
N PHE A 131 4.44 4.79 -21.40
CA PHE A 131 5.36 3.70 -21.70
C PHE A 131 5.39 3.26 -23.16
N LYS A 132 4.41 3.68 -23.97
CA LYS A 132 4.37 3.45 -25.42
C LYS A 132 5.16 4.50 -26.23
N THR A 133 5.64 5.55 -25.58
CA THR A 133 6.43 6.59 -26.24
C THR A 133 7.83 6.05 -26.57
N PRO A 134 8.25 6.03 -27.84
CA PRO A 134 9.59 5.56 -28.21
C PRO A 134 10.69 6.38 -27.54
N GLY A 135 11.74 5.70 -27.08
CA GLY A 135 12.97 6.35 -26.62
C GLY A 135 12.99 6.79 -25.15
N ILE A 136 11.89 6.63 -24.39
CA ILE A 136 11.89 7.00 -22.95
C ILE A 136 12.72 6.04 -22.09
N GLN A 137 13.04 4.86 -22.58
CA GLN A 137 13.85 3.84 -21.90
C GLN A 137 13.36 3.47 -20.48
N ALA A 138 12.06 3.55 -20.27
CA ALA A 138 11.40 3.20 -19.02
C ALA A 138 10.08 2.49 -19.29
N SER A 139 9.75 1.51 -18.47
CA SER A 139 8.44 0.84 -18.44
C SER A 139 8.28 0.07 -17.13
N ALA A 140 7.05 -0.28 -16.78
CA ALA A 140 6.74 -1.22 -15.72
C ALA A 140 5.79 -2.31 -16.23
N HIS A 141 5.62 -3.39 -15.48
CA HIS A 141 4.68 -4.45 -15.87
C HIS A 141 3.24 -3.99 -15.65
N TYR A 142 2.98 -3.27 -14.56
CA TYR A 142 1.65 -2.83 -14.18
C TYR A 142 1.63 -1.36 -13.80
N ALA A 143 0.52 -0.71 -14.10
CA ALA A 143 0.18 0.63 -13.61
C ALA A 143 -1.22 0.59 -12.97
N LEU A 144 -1.38 1.18 -11.78
CA LEU A 144 -2.63 1.22 -11.05
C LEU A 144 -2.87 2.57 -10.36
N ASP A 145 -4.12 2.88 -10.16
CA ASP A 145 -4.61 4.02 -9.39
C ASP A 145 -5.79 3.60 -8.49
N GLU A 146 -6.61 4.54 -8.04
CA GLU A 146 -7.81 4.28 -7.24
C GLU A 146 -8.97 3.67 -8.04
N GLY A 147 -8.84 3.59 -9.36
CA GLY A 147 -9.85 2.98 -10.23
C GLY A 147 -9.86 1.46 -10.15
N ASP A 148 -10.87 0.87 -10.79
CA ASP A 148 -11.06 -0.59 -10.80
C ASP A 148 -10.31 -1.30 -11.94
N THR A 149 -9.48 -0.55 -12.68
CA THR A 149 -8.70 -1.07 -13.79
C THR A 149 -7.21 -0.95 -13.52
N ILE A 150 -6.53 -2.09 -13.51
CA ILE A 150 -5.08 -2.20 -13.49
C ILE A 150 -4.62 -2.43 -14.92
N TYR A 151 -3.72 -1.60 -15.41
CA TYR A 151 -3.19 -1.74 -16.77
C TYR A 151 -1.93 -2.59 -16.76
N ARG A 152 -1.92 -3.69 -17.53
CA ARG A 152 -0.71 -4.45 -17.78
C ARG A 152 -0.01 -3.86 -19.00
N CYS A 153 1.17 -3.28 -18.78
CA CYS A 153 1.92 -2.52 -19.78
C CYS A 153 3.00 -3.39 -20.45
N VAL A 154 3.56 -4.36 -19.71
CA VAL A 154 4.52 -5.35 -20.20
C VAL A 154 4.04 -6.72 -19.70
N ARG A 155 4.18 -7.78 -20.54
CA ARG A 155 3.83 -9.13 -20.09
C ARG A 155 4.78 -9.61 -19.01
N ASP A 156 4.29 -10.37 -18.05
CA ASP A 156 5.06 -10.80 -16.88
C ASP A 156 6.32 -11.60 -17.22
N LYS A 157 6.30 -12.31 -18.36
CA LYS A 157 7.47 -13.06 -18.87
C LYS A 157 8.52 -12.19 -19.54
N ASP A 158 8.17 -10.98 -19.95
CA ASP A 158 9.06 -10.03 -20.62
C ASP A 158 9.75 -9.15 -19.58
N ILE A 159 10.77 -8.41 -19.96
CA ILE A 159 11.61 -7.64 -19.06
C ILE A 159 11.27 -6.15 -19.22
N ALA A 160 10.51 -5.60 -18.28
CA ALA A 160 10.26 -4.18 -18.19
C ALA A 160 11.50 -3.42 -17.68
N TRP A 161 11.62 -2.15 -18.03
CA TRP A 161 12.76 -1.31 -17.65
C TRP A 161 12.38 -0.36 -16.50
N HIS A 162 12.28 -0.90 -15.28
CA HIS A 162 11.81 -0.17 -14.09
C HIS A 162 12.84 -0.12 -12.95
N CYS A 163 13.82 -1.02 -12.95
CA CYS A 163 14.75 -1.21 -11.84
C CYS A 163 16.20 -0.91 -12.27
N GLY A 164 16.38 0.09 -13.14
CA GLY A 164 17.70 0.57 -13.56
C GLY A 164 18.32 1.46 -12.49
N ALA A 165 19.57 1.16 -12.07
CA ALA A 165 20.31 1.98 -11.13
C ALA A 165 21.81 1.85 -11.35
N ASN A 166 22.55 2.93 -11.05
CA ASN A 166 24.01 2.90 -11.03
C ASN A 166 24.55 2.10 -9.86
N LYS A 167 23.80 2.06 -8.75
CA LYS A 167 24.11 1.30 -7.55
C LYS A 167 22.82 0.70 -6.97
N TYR A 168 22.78 -0.63 -6.93
CA TYR A 168 21.64 -1.34 -6.38
C TYR A 168 21.74 -1.46 -4.86
N LYS A 169 20.64 -1.24 -4.16
CA LYS A 169 20.54 -1.51 -2.72
C LYS A 169 20.34 -3.00 -2.46
N HIS A 170 19.51 -3.68 -3.27
CA HIS A 170 19.27 -5.11 -3.16
C HIS A 170 20.34 -5.87 -3.98
N PRO A 171 20.98 -6.92 -3.43
CA PRO A 171 22.08 -7.63 -4.11
C PRO A 171 21.66 -8.31 -5.41
N GLU A 172 20.43 -8.82 -5.50
CA GLU A 172 19.98 -9.68 -6.60
C GLU A 172 18.85 -9.12 -7.46
N CYS A 173 17.99 -8.23 -6.92
CA CYS A 173 16.82 -7.72 -7.65
C CYS A 173 17.23 -6.86 -8.84
N ARG A 174 16.76 -7.22 -10.04
CA ARG A 174 17.03 -6.57 -11.32
C ARG A 174 15.78 -6.60 -12.21
N ASN A 175 15.78 -5.83 -13.29
CA ASN A 175 14.73 -5.91 -14.32
C ASN A 175 14.46 -7.34 -14.79
N SER A 176 15.49 -8.17 -14.88
CA SER A 176 15.40 -9.54 -15.42
C SER A 176 14.79 -10.57 -14.48
N ASN A 177 14.46 -10.21 -13.25
CA ASN A 177 13.90 -11.13 -12.26
C ASN A 177 12.84 -10.46 -11.35
N SER A 178 12.31 -9.30 -11.74
CA SER A 178 11.31 -8.60 -10.94
C SER A 178 10.14 -8.08 -11.76
N ILE A 179 8.96 -8.06 -11.13
CA ILE A 179 7.77 -7.37 -11.63
C ILE A 179 7.80 -5.94 -11.08
N GLY A 180 7.76 -4.94 -11.96
CA GLY A 180 7.59 -3.53 -11.57
C GLY A 180 6.12 -3.13 -11.57
N ILE A 181 5.68 -2.48 -10.50
CA ILE A 181 4.33 -1.92 -10.36
C ILE A 181 4.45 -0.41 -10.13
N GLU A 182 3.82 0.36 -10.98
CA GLU A 182 3.69 1.81 -10.82
C GLU A 182 2.34 2.13 -10.16
N ALA A 183 2.38 2.67 -8.97
CA ALA A 183 1.21 3.10 -8.22
C ALA A 183 1.04 4.63 -8.31
N ARG A 184 -0.19 5.09 -8.49
CA ARG A 184 -0.52 6.50 -8.55
C ARG A 184 -0.32 7.16 -7.19
N PRO A 185 0.58 8.15 -7.06
CA PRO A 185 0.66 8.96 -5.86
C PRO A 185 -0.32 10.12 -5.92
N SER A 186 -0.70 10.61 -4.75
CA SER A 186 -1.29 11.93 -4.53
C SER A 186 -0.25 12.87 -3.94
N LYS A 187 -0.50 14.18 -4.01
CA LYS A 187 0.43 15.22 -3.55
C LYS A 187 -0.29 16.34 -2.83
N ILE A 188 0.25 16.76 -1.69
CA ILE A 188 -0.33 17.83 -0.88
C ILE A 188 -0.21 19.16 -1.63
N ASN A 189 1.00 19.55 -2.02
CA ASN A 189 1.22 20.76 -2.81
C ASN A 189 1.21 20.47 -4.31
N ARG A 190 0.08 20.72 -4.96
CA ARG A 190 -0.11 20.48 -6.39
C ARG A 190 0.38 21.61 -7.30
N LYS A 191 0.82 22.74 -6.74
CA LYS A 191 1.33 23.87 -7.52
C LYS A 191 2.76 23.64 -8.00
N ARG A 192 3.51 22.81 -7.31
CA ARG A 192 4.85 22.35 -7.69
C ARG A 192 4.89 20.83 -7.65
N VAL A 193 5.35 20.22 -8.71
CA VAL A 193 5.38 18.76 -8.86
C VAL A 193 6.77 18.34 -9.33
N MET A 194 7.56 17.78 -8.40
CA MET A 194 8.85 17.16 -8.68
C MET A 194 8.91 15.79 -8.04
N ALA A 195 9.49 14.80 -8.71
CA ALA A 195 9.65 13.46 -8.17
C ALA A 195 10.41 13.44 -6.83
N SER A 196 11.32 14.39 -6.60
CA SER A 196 12.09 14.53 -5.36
C SER A 196 11.34 15.21 -4.21
N ASP A 197 10.10 15.68 -4.41
CA ASP A 197 9.32 16.30 -3.34
C ASP A 197 8.98 15.28 -2.25
N THR A 198 8.83 15.75 -1.01
CA THR A 198 8.63 14.89 0.16
C THR A 198 7.18 14.82 0.63
N ASP A 199 6.26 15.48 -0.07
CA ASP A 199 4.83 15.57 0.25
C ASP A 199 3.95 14.65 -0.61
N TRP A 200 4.54 13.62 -1.22
CA TRP A 200 3.83 12.54 -1.88
C TRP A 200 3.20 11.58 -0.86
N TYR A 201 2.00 11.08 -1.15
CA TYR A 201 1.32 10.05 -0.37
C TYR A 201 0.46 9.17 -1.29
N PHE A 202 -0.04 8.05 -0.76
CA PHE A 202 -1.00 7.20 -1.45
C PHE A 202 -2.38 7.31 -0.82
N GLU A 203 -3.39 7.46 -1.66
CA GLU A 203 -4.78 7.32 -1.22
C GLU A 203 -5.06 5.88 -0.76
N PRO A 204 -5.91 5.67 0.26
CA PRO A 204 -6.20 4.33 0.78
C PRO A 204 -6.62 3.34 -0.31
N LYS A 205 -7.46 3.75 -1.25
CA LYS A 205 -7.91 2.89 -2.34
C LYS A 205 -6.78 2.46 -3.29
N VAL A 206 -5.77 3.30 -3.51
CA VAL A 206 -4.57 2.92 -4.28
C VAL A 206 -3.79 1.85 -3.54
N VAL A 207 -3.68 1.98 -2.21
CA VAL A 207 -3.01 0.97 -1.36
C VAL A 207 -3.77 -0.35 -1.41
N ASP A 208 -5.10 -0.34 -1.31
CA ASP A 208 -5.93 -1.56 -1.41
C ASP A 208 -5.73 -2.28 -2.75
N ASN A 209 -5.75 -1.52 -3.85
CA ASN A 209 -5.53 -2.06 -5.20
C ASN A 209 -4.11 -2.63 -5.36
N LEU A 210 -3.12 -1.94 -4.80
CA LEU A 210 -1.72 -2.39 -4.79
C LEU A 210 -1.56 -3.68 -3.98
N VAL A 211 -2.14 -3.77 -2.79
CA VAL A 211 -2.13 -4.97 -1.95
C VAL A 211 -2.79 -6.15 -2.67
N TRP A 212 -3.94 -5.91 -3.32
CA TRP A 212 -4.62 -6.94 -4.10
C TRP A 212 -3.73 -7.49 -5.23
N LEU A 213 -3.13 -6.60 -6.05
CA LEU A 213 -2.25 -7.01 -7.14
C LEU A 213 -1.01 -7.74 -6.63
N THR A 214 -0.37 -7.21 -5.58
CA THR A 214 0.83 -7.79 -4.99
C THR A 214 0.55 -9.22 -4.49
N LYS A 215 -0.52 -9.43 -3.71
CA LYS A 215 -0.93 -10.76 -3.24
C LYS A 215 -1.20 -11.74 -4.40
N LYS A 216 -1.86 -11.26 -5.46
CA LYS A 216 -2.12 -12.06 -6.66
C LYS A 216 -0.82 -12.52 -7.33
N LEU A 217 0.14 -11.62 -7.52
CA LEU A 217 1.43 -11.91 -8.15
C LEU A 217 2.30 -12.81 -7.25
N MET A 218 2.31 -12.57 -5.94
CA MET A 218 3.00 -13.44 -4.97
C MET A 218 2.50 -14.87 -5.06
N ALA A 219 1.18 -15.08 -5.08
CA ALA A 219 0.58 -16.41 -5.22
C ALA A 219 0.88 -17.03 -6.58
N GLN A 220 0.82 -16.25 -7.67
CA GLN A 220 1.05 -16.71 -9.03
C GLN A 220 2.50 -17.20 -9.27
N TYR A 221 3.47 -16.52 -8.67
CA TYR A 221 4.91 -16.77 -8.90
C TYR A 221 5.62 -17.35 -7.68
N ASN A 222 4.89 -17.71 -6.63
CA ASN A 222 5.44 -18.21 -5.37
C ASN A 222 6.53 -17.29 -4.78
N ILE A 223 6.29 -15.98 -4.79
CA ILE A 223 7.19 -14.99 -4.21
C ILE A 223 6.86 -14.88 -2.72
N PRO A 224 7.82 -15.11 -1.81
CA PRO A 224 7.58 -15.00 -0.37
C PRO A 224 7.31 -13.55 0.05
N ALA A 225 6.67 -13.40 1.22
CA ALA A 225 6.58 -12.11 1.91
C ALA A 225 7.76 -12.03 2.89
N ASP A 226 8.77 -11.29 2.52
CA ASP A 226 9.94 -11.04 3.36
C ASP A 226 9.75 -9.78 4.22
#